data_d5208655770966c27abb558e25906bdf
#
_entry.id   d5208655770966c27abb558e25906bdf
#
_cell.length_a   1.000
_cell.length_b   1.000
_cell.length_c   1.000
_cell.angle_alpha   90.00
_cell.angle_beta   90.00
_cell.angle_gamma   90.00
#
_symmetry.space_group_name_H-M   'P 1'
#
loop_
_entity.id
_entity.type
_entity.pdbx_description
1 polymer ?
#
loop_
_entity_poly.entity_id
_entity_poly.type
_entity_poly.pdbx_seq_one_letter_code
_entity_poly.pdbx_strand_id
1 'polypeptide(L)'
;MWWVALMSVRYTMLDKKMIAMLMTLSMLAAAFAGCLGGEDEDDDWTLMPADDVSADMVTSDWDPIIPNLNAGEMCDAIISAMTKTDAREQVVDFTRGYYTSSQGVIGAAGSAAISDVSELNAAGTTVAVQSGTTSDLYAQENLAAATIVAYGDFPSVVAAVGNGEADYAMGDSPVLALSGDLMTTFSDETFGLAVREDSGELLDALNVAITAIVDSGEYDAIFGAWFDGAVVLTDDRNDDTATSYPTPSEGSTLSAVLESGSLMLCSDTAYPPFESLDEDGNAVGFDVDVANALVDEIAAHYMGNDNPVFVAPVSESMKIGMLNPMTGPIAVYAPPFTVAAQMAIDDLNAMGGNFELVEADSGCDGTVAATAAQALVDAGVVGVAGAACSGASMGANAVLSAAGTVQVSYASTNPGLSDSAAYPDFYRVVPSDAIQGPAMAAMVTAAGASNPALLHMTNDYGSGLADAFADAWGTDNLCTKIGYADDQTDFAAEAQA
;
A
#
# COMPACT_ATOMS: atom_id res chain seq x y z
N MET A 1 -28.85 -15.60 13.74
CA MET A 1 -29.32 -15.60 12.34
C MET A 1 -29.25 -14.22 11.67
N TRP A 2 -28.59 -13.23 12.28
CA TRP A 2 -28.42 -11.85 11.76
C TRP A 2 -26.96 -11.48 11.41
N TRP A 3 -26.02 -12.38 11.61
CA TRP A 3 -24.59 -12.19 11.33
C TRP A 3 -24.14 -12.64 9.94
N VAL A 4 -24.96 -13.40 9.22
CA VAL A 4 -24.64 -13.90 7.86
C VAL A 4 -25.04 -12.92 6.74
N ALA A 5 -25.84 -11.91 7.04
CA ALA A 5 -26.32 -10.95 6.03
C ALA A 5 -25.42 -9.73 5.81
N LEU A 6 -24.35 -9.53 6.61
CA LEU A 6 -23.39 -8.41 6.47
C LEU A 6 -22.11 -8.80 5.74
N MET A 7 -21.91 -10.07 5.43
CA MET A 7 -20.72 -10.54 4.68
C MET A 7 -20.88 -10.60 3.17
N SER A 8 -22.05 -10.32 2.60
CA SER A 8 -22.27 -10.48 1.15
C SER A 8 -22.23 -9.18 0.32
N VAL A 9 -21.87 -8.05 0.92
CA VAL A 9 -21.87 -6.77 0.18
C VAL A 9 -20.62 -5.98 0.53
N ARG A 10 -19.45 -6.38 0.14
CA ARG A 10 -18.24 -5.54 0.00
C ARG A 10 -16.97 -6.36 -0.17
N TYR A 11 -16.94 -7.23 -1.16
CA TYR A 11 -15.72 -7.96 -1.54
C TYR A 11 -14.75 -7.11 -2.39
N THR A 12 -15.10 -5.88 -2.75
CA THR A 12 -14.30 -5.01 -3.63
C THR A 12 -13.62 -3.82 -2.95
N MET A 13 -13.74 -3.67 -1.63
CA MET A 13 -13.05 -2.60 -0.88
C MET A 13 -12.15 -3.11 0.26
N LEU A 14 -12.01 -4.44 0.42
CA LEU A 14 -11.14 -4.98 1.46
C LEU A 14 -9.66 -5.00 1.05
N ASP A 15 -9.35 -5.04 -0.26
CA ASP A 15 -7.99 -5.26 -0.74
C ASP A 15 -7.03 -4.11 -0.39
N LYS A 16 -7.44 -2.86 -0.60
CA LYS A 16 -6.56 -1.69 -0.35
C LYS A 16 -6.36 -1.35 1.13
N LYS A 17 -7.35 -1.60 1.98
CA LYS A 17 -7.21 -1.38 3.44
C LYS A 17 -6.43 -2.48 4.15
N MET A 18 -6.41 -3.69 3.61
CA MET A 18 -5.57 -4.78 4.11
C MET A 18 -4.10 -4.58 3.72
N ILE A 19 -3.84 -4.06 2.53
CA ILE A 19 -2.48 -3.70 2.08
C ILE A 19 -1.92 -2.56 2.96
N ALA A 20 -2.69 -1.51 3.21
CA ALA A 20 -2.30 -0.43 4.14
C ALA A 20 -2.10 -0.91 5.58
N MET A 21 -2.82 -1.95 6.02
CA MET A 21 -2.70 -2.53 7.35
C MET A 21 -1.50 -3.49 7.46
N LEU A 22 -1.11 -4.15 6.36
CA LEU A 22 0.12 -4.94 6.25
C LEU A 22 1.36 -4.04 6.17
N MET A 23 1.29 -2.90 5.47
CA MET A 23 2.35 -1.88 5.48
C MET A 23 2.54 -1.26 6.86
N THR A 24 1.48 -1.04 7.65
CA THR A 24 1.64 -0.63 9.07
C THR A 24 2.22 -1.75 9.95
N LEU A 25 2.07 -3.02 9.60
CA LEU A 25 2.72 -4.13 10.30
C LEU A 25 4.22 -4.21 9.99
N SER A 26 4.63 -3.92 8.75
CA SER A 26 6.05 -3.83 8.37
C SER A 26 6.73 -2.61 9.01
N MET A 27 6.06 -1.46 9.11
CA MET A 27 6.57 -0.28 9.83
C MET A 27 6.67 -0.49 11.34
N LEU A 28 5.83 -1.34 11.96
CA LEU A 28 5.99 -1.72 13.36
C LEU A 28 7.18 -2.67 13.60
N ALA A 29 7.54 -3.51 12.64
CA ALA A 29 8.72 -4.36 12.73
C ALA A 29 10.04 -3.54 12.69
N ALA A 30 10.08 -2.47 11.89
CA ALA A 30 11.22 -1.56 11.79
C ALA A 30 11.49 -0.76 13.08
N ALA A 31 10.44 -0.42 13.85
CA ALA A 31 10.59 0.31 15.12
C ALA A 31 11.27 -0.51 16.23
N PHE A 32 11.43 -1.82 16.10
CA PHE A 32 12.00 -2.69 17.13
C PHE A 32 13.46 -3.09 16.91
N ALA A 33 14.05 -2.83 15.74
CA ALA A 33 15.47 -3.13 15.49
C ALA A 33 16.45 -2.15 16.20
N GLY A 34 15.97 -1.00 16.67
CA GLY A 34 16.77 0.05 17.31
C GLY A 34 17.15 -0.16 18.76
N CYS A 35 16.81 -1.26 19.43
CA CYS A 35 16.99 -1.42 20.88
C CYS A 35 18.11 -2.39 21.33
N LEU A 36 19.01 -2.84 20.46
CA LEU A 36 20.12 -3.72 20.82
C LEU A 36 21.48 -3.18 20.32
N GLY A 37 21.86 -1.98 20.71
CA GLY A 37 23.20 -1.44 20.48
C GLY A 37 23.81 -0.92 21.78
N GLY A 38 24.92 -1.51 22.22
CA GLY A 38 25.69 -1.10 23.39
C GLY A 38 26.47 0.19 23.15
N GLU A 39 26.72 0.89 24.25
CA GLU A 39 27.41 2.16 24.37
C GLU A 39 28.84 2.11 23.84
N ASP A 40 29.20 3.07 22.97
CA ASP A 40 30.54 3.67 22.91
C ASP A 40 30.39 5.14 22.56
N GLU A 41 30.80 6.02 23.51
CA GLU A 41 30.84 7.48 23.36
C GLU A 41 32.00 7.87 22.44
N ASP A 42 31.70 8.55 21.31
CA ASP A 42 32.59 9.56 20.73
C ASP A 42 31.72 10.62 20.02
N ASP A 43 31.69 11.83 20.62
CA ASP A 43 31.00 13.02 20.12
C ASP A 43 31.71 13.55 18.86
N ASP A 44 31.16 13.24 17.66
CA ASP A 44 31.37 14.06 16.47
C ASP A 44 30.02 14.24 15.77
N TRP A 45 29.40 15.42 15.95
CA TRP A 45 28.14 15.81 15.32
C TRP A 45 28.38 16.18 13.87
N THR A 46 28.63 15.20 13.02
CA THR A 46 28.37 15.31 11.59
C THR A 46 26.90 15.07 11.36
N LEU A 47 26.26 15.93 10.56
CA LEU A 47 24.86 15.83 10.14
C LEU A 47 24.58 14.36 9.73
N MET A 48 23.73 13.69 10.52
CA MET A 48 23.28 12.34 10.13
C MET A 48 22.38 12.48 8.92
N PRO A 49 22.59 11.70 7.85
CA PRO A 49 21.60 11.58 6.79
C PRO A 49 20.27 11.13 7.39
N ALA A 50 19.15 11.45 6.75
CA ALA A 50 17.85 10.95 7.15
C ALA A 50 17.87 9.42 7.21
N ASP A 51 17.15 8.82 8.14
CA ASP A 51 17.14 7.38 8.35
C ASP A 51 16.46 6.63 7.18
N ASP A 52 15.81 7.36 6.24
CA ASP A 52 15.10 6.83 5.06
C ASP A 52 14.94 7.93 4.00
N VAL A 53 14.63 7.55 2.75
CA VAL A 53 14.25 8.46 1.67
C VAL A 53 12.84 8.11 1.22
N SER A 54 11.96 9.11 1.14
CA SER A 54 10.58 8.96 0.64
C SER A 54 10.42 9.55 -0.76
N ALA A 55 9.48 9.02 -1.53
CA ALA A 55 8.99 9.64 -2.75
C ALA A 55 7.82 10.59 -2.41
N ASP A 56 8.05 11.89 -2.48
CA ASP A 56 7.05 12.89 -2.16
C ASP A 56 6.43 13.47 -3.44
N MET A 57 5.23 13.01 -3.76
CA MET A 57 4.51 13.44 -4.95
C MET A 57 3.96 14.86 -4.79
N VAL A 58 4.33 15.74 -5.71
CA VAL A 58 3.93 17.13 -5.76
C VAL A 58 3.02 17.37 -6.96
N THR A 59 1.77 17.67 -6.71
CA THR A 59 0.83 17.99 -7.80
C THR A 59 1.23 19.27 -8.52
N SER A 60 1.34 19.20 -9.84
CA SER A 60 1.60 20.31 -10.74
C SER A 60 0.71 20.18 -11.96
N ASP A 61 0.16 21.30 -12.44
CA ASP A 61 -0.47 21.32 -13.76
C ASP A 61 0.58 21.01 -14.85
N TRP A 62 0.14 20.45 -16.00
CA TRP A 62 1.03 20.03 -17.07
C TRP A 62 1.87 21.18 -17.67
N ASP A 63 1.24 22.30 -18.03
CA ASP A 63 1.92 23.42 -18.72
C ASP A 63 3.12 23.98 -17.92
N PRO A 64 3.06 24.20 -16.57
CA PRO A 64 4.19 24.69 -15.79
C PRO A 64 5.13 23.60 -15.28
N ILE A 65 4.91 22.29 -15.53
CA ILE A 65 5.64 21.23 -14.84
C ILE A 65 7.16 21.28 -15.12
N ILE A 66 7.59 21.46 -16.37
CA ILE A 66 9.03 21.62 -16.71
C ILE A 66 9.59 22.95 -16.18
N PRO A 67 8.92 24.11 -16.34
CA PRO A 67 9.31 25.33 -15.64
C PRO A 67 9.45 25.19 -14.12
N ASN A 68 8.55 24.47 -13.45
CA ASN A 68 8.61 24.23 -12.01
C ASN A 68 9.84 23.36 -11.62
N LEU A 69 10.13 22.29 -12.39
CA LEU A 69 11.33 21.51 -12.22
C LEU A 69 12.59 22.39 -12.36
N ASN A 70 12.67 23.18 -13.42
CA ASN A 70 13.84 24.01 -13.70
C ASN A 70 14.03 25.16 -12.70
N ALA A 71 12.96 25.59 -12.02
CA ALA A 71 13.08 26.56 -10.93
C ALA A 71 13.78 25.97 -9.69
N GLY A 72 13.76 24.63 -9.52
CA GLY A 72 14.43 23.92 -8.44
C GLY A 72 13.87 24.17 -7.04
N GLU A 73 12.67 24.75 -6.94
CA GLU A 73 12.04 25.08 -5.65
C GLU A 73 10.88 24.13 -5.31
N MET A 74 10.34 23.41 -6.30
CA MET A 74 9.12 22.63 -6.14
C MET A 74 9.35 21.12 -6.20
N CYS A 75 10.22 20.67 -7.09
CA CYS A 75 10.55 19.26 -7.25
C CYS A 75 11.96 19.05 -7.77
N ASP A 76 12.48 17.84 -7.56
CA ASP A 76 13.79 17.39 -7.96
C ASP A 76 13.76 16.66 -9.30
N ALA A 77 12.63 15.97 -9.57
CA ALA A 77 12.35 15.29 -10.82
C ALA A 77 10.86 15.36 -11.18
N ILE A 78 10.54 14.98 -12.43
CA ILE A 78 9.15 14.79 -12.90
C ILE A 78 8.95 13.30 -13.17
N ILE A 79 7.84 12.74 -12.68
CA ILE A 79 7.28 11.47 -13.12
C ILE A 79 5.78 11.71 -13.39
N SER A 80 5.39 11.69 -14.66
CA SER A 80 4.03 12.07 -15.09
C SER A 80 3.76 11.61 -16.52
N ALA A 81 3.91 10.33 -16.79
CA ALA A 81 3.77 9.75 -18.13
C ALA A 81 4.44 10.62 -19.24
N MET A 82 5.59 11.20 -18.92
CA MET A 82 6.20 12.22 -19.77
C MET A 82 6.99 11.60 -20.91
N THR A 83 6.53 11.78 -22.15
CA THR A 83 7.23 11.34 -23.34
C THR A 83 8.57 12.06 -23.51
N LYS A 84 9.61 11.29 -23.71
CA LYS A 84 10.95 11.78 -24.12
C LYS A 84 10.86 12.33 -25.55
N THR A 85 11.19 13.58 -25.75
CA THR A 85 11.23 14.22 -27.06
C THR A 85 12.45 15.08 -27.20
N ASP A 86 13.00 15.19 -28.42
CA ASP A 86 14.17 16.04 -28.72
C ASP A 86 13.99 17.49 -28.24
N ALA A 87 12.74 17.98 -28.23
CA ALA A 87 12.43 19.34 -27.79
C ALA A 87 12.53 19.49 -26.27
N ARG A 88 12.05 18.47 -25.50
CA ARG A 88 12.15 18.45 -24.05
C ARG A 88 13.59 18.22 -23.59
N GLU A 89 14.34 17.37 -24.29
CA GLU A 89 15.77 17.09 -24.04
C GLU A 89 16.69 18.29 -24.24
N GLN A 90 16.19 19.40 -24.79
CA GLN A 90 16.94 20.66 -24.86
C GLN A 90 16.87 21.47 -23.55
N VAL A 91 16.05 21.11 -22.62
CA VAL A 91 15.77 21.88 -21.39
C VAL A 91 15.70 21.03 -20.12
N VAL A 92 15.69 19.70 -20.25
CA VAL A 92 15.76 18.73 -19.17
C VAL A 92 16.48 17.48 -19.63
N ASP A 93 17.07 16.73 -18.72
CA ASP A 93 17.62 15.40 -18.99
C ASP A 93 16.60 14.31 -18.63
N PHE A 94 16.52 13.23 -19.42
CA PHE A 94 15.64 12.11 -19.18
C PHE A 94 16.38 10.86 -18.75
N THR A 95 15.76 10.09 -17.84
CA THR A 95 16.20 8.72 -17.56
C THR A 95 16.02 7.82 -18.78
N ARG A 96 16.55 6.60 -18.72
CA ARG A 96 16.07 5.51 -19.58
C ARG A 96 14.53 5.41 -19.50
N GLY A 97 13.91 4.87 -20.56
CA GLY A 97 12.48 4.68 -20.56
C GLY A 97 12.02 3.72 -19.47
N TYR A 98 10.94 4.08 -18.79
CA TYR A 98 10.28 3.19 -17.82
C TYR A 98 8.93 2.68 -18.32
N TYR A 99 8.36 3.25 -19.39
CA TYR A 99 7.11 2.80 -20.00
C TYR A 99 7.13 3.04 -21.51
N THR A 100 6.53 2.13 -22.28
CA THR A 100 6.31 2.30 -23.72
C THR A 100 4.83 2.44 -23.99
N SER A 101 4.44 3.57 -24.57
CA SER A 101 3.08 3.91 -24.93
C SER A 101 2.92 4.08 -26.43
N SER A 102 1.71 4.42 -26.85
CA SER A 102 1.39 4.96 -28.16
C SER A 102 0.33 6.03 -28.00
N GLN A 103 0.27 6.95 -28.93
CA GLN A 103 -0.87 7.88 -29.02
C GLN A 103 -2.10 7.17 -29.54
N GLY A 104 -3.28 7.56 -29.05
CA GLY A 104 -4.56 6.97 -29.42
C GLY A 104 -5.58 8.03 -29.80
N VAL A 105 -6.70 7.55 -30.35
CA VAL A 105 -7.87 8.37 -30.69
C VAL A 105 -9.13 7.68 -30.19
N ILE A 106 -9.99 8.43 -29.48
CA ILE A 106 -11.38 8.05 -29.19
C ILE A 106 -12.33 9.02 -29.88
N GLY A 107 -13.57 8.62 -30.14
CA GLY A 107 -14.57 9.46 -30.81
C GLY A 107 -15.80 9.69 -29.94
N ALA A 108 -16.46 10.83 -30.14
CA ALA A 108 -17.77 11.11 -29.58
C ALA A 108 -18.83 10.08 -30.06
N ALA A 109 -19.91 9.95 -29.30
CA ALA A 109 -21.00 9.08 -29.70
C ALA A 109 -21.59 9.48 -31.06
N GLY A 110 -21.42 8.62 -32.06
CA GLY A 110 -21.88 8.84 -33.45
C GLY A 110 -20.85 9.47 -34.38
N SER A 111 -19.63 9.73 -33.93
CA SER A 111 -18.50 10.10 -34.80
C SER A 111 -18.18 8.98 -35.77
N ALA A 112 -17.67 9.35 -36.95
CA ALA A 112 -17.25 8.37 -37.95
C ALA A 112 -16.08 7.53 -37.41
N ALA A 113 -16.13 6.21 -37.63
CA ALA A 113 -15.00 5.36 -37.32
C ALA A 113 -13.83 5.73 -38.24
N ILE A 114 -12.64 5.81 -37.67
CA ILE A 114 -11.38 6.02 -38.39
C ILE A 114 -10.48 4.81 -38.23
N SER A 115 -9.62 4.58 -39.19
CA SER A 115 -8.60 3.53 -39.18
C SER A 115 -7.17 4.08 -39.18
N ASP A 116 -7.03 5.39 -39.45
CA ASP A 116 -5.76 6.09 -39.50
C ASP A 116 -5.97 7.53 -38.98
N VAL A 117 -5.03 8.00 -38.16
CA VAL A 117 -5.11 9.33 -37.54
C VAL A 117 -5.18 10.48 -38.57
N SER A 118 -4.61 10.29 -39.77
CA SER A 118 -4.66 11.29 -40.85
C SER A 118 -6.08 11.56 -41.37
N GLU A 119 -7.04 10.65 -41.12
CA GLU A 119 -8.46 10.85 -41.48
C GLU A 119 -9.11 11.97 -40.66
N LEU A 120 -8.53 12.35 -39.52
CA LEU A 120 -8.94 13.52 -38.72
C LEU A 120 -8.66 14.86 -39.44
N ASN A 121 -7.74 14.88 -40.41
CA ASN A 121 -7.38 16.10 -41.14
C ASN A 121 -8.46 16.48 -42.17
N ALA A 122 -9.65 16.78 -41.71
CA ALA A 122 -10.81 17.10 -42.55
C ALA A 122 -11.51 18.38 -42.06
N ALA A 123 -11.99 19.17 -43.00
CA ALA A 123 -12.73 20.39 -42.65
C ALA A 123 -14.05 20.09 -41.95
N GLY A 124 -14.26 20.69 -40.81
CA GLY A 124 -15.43 20.47 -39.94
C GLY A 124 -15.22 19.40 -38.88
N THR A 125 -14.07 18.73 -38.85
CA THR A 125 -13.65 17.86 -37.73
C THR A 125 -13.10 18.70 -36.58
N THR A 126 -13.54 18.40 -35.35
CA THR A 126 -13.02 19.04 -34.12
C THR A 126 -12.31 17.99 -33.28
N VAL A 127 -11.07 18.26 -32.94
CA VAL A 127 -10.21 17.36 -32.15
C VAL A 127 -9.81 18.03 -30.85
N ALA A 128 -10.08 17.38 -29.72
CA ALA A 128 -9.68 17.80 -28.40
C ALA A 128 -8.33 17.19 -28.03
N VAL A 129 -7.43 18.00 -27.46
CA VAL A 129 -6.09 17.61 -26.99
C VAL A 129 -5.76 18.35 -25.69
N GLN A 130 -4.84 17.82 -24.89
CA GLN A 130 -4.28 18.58 -23.78
C GLN A 130 -3.13 19.45 -24.30
N SER A 131 -3.12 20.73 -23.89
CA SER A 131 -2.11 21.71 -24.28
C SER A 131 -0.68 21.24 -23.99
N GLY A 132 0.24 21.45 -24.94
CA GLY A 132 1.67 21.17 -24.76
C GLY A 132 2.05 19.68 -24.72
N THR A 133 1.10 18.76 -24.96
CA THR A 133 1.39 17.33 -25.08
C THR A 133 1.86 16.96 -26.49
N THR A 134 2.39 15.74 -26.63
CA THR A 134 2.77 15.18 -27.96
C THR A 134 1.57 15.07 -28.88
N SER A 135 0.37 14.79 -28.37
CA SER A 135 -0.89 14.83 -29.13
C SER A 135 -1.22 16.20 -29.67
N ASP A 136 -1.08 17.25 -28.85
CA ASP A 136 -1.32 18.63 -29.28
C ASP A 136 -0.35 19.06 -30.39
N LEU A 137 0.95 18.80 -30.18
CA LEU A 137 1.97 19.10 -31.17
C LEU A 137 1.76 18.35 -32.49
N TYR A 138 1.43 17.06 -32.42
CA TYR A 138 1.11 16.26 -33.59
C TYR A 138 -0.11 16.83 -34.34
N ALA A 139 -1.18 17.15 -33.60
CA ALA A 139 -2.42 17.67 -34.17
C ALA A 139 -2.19 19.04 -34.89
N GLN A 140 -1.44 19.94 -34.25
CA GLN A 140 -1.09 21.24 -34.84
C GLN A 140 -0.24 21.09 -36.10
N GLU A 141 0.68 20.13 -36.14
CA GLU A 141 1.56 19.94 -37.30
C GLU A 141 0.86 19.21 -38.46
N ASN A 142 0.03 18.19 -38.15
CA ASN A 142 -0.46 17.24 -39.15
C ASN A 142 -1.95 17.41 -39.54
N LEU A 143 -2.77 18.08 -38.70
CA LEU A 143 -4.20 18.14 -38.85
C LEU A 143 -4.69 19.57 -39.23
N ALA A 144 -4.00 20.23 -40.16
CA ALA A 144 -4.25 21.63 -40.51
C ALA A 144 -5.67 21.96 -41.03
N ALA A 145 -6.44 20.95 -41.50
CA ALA A 145 -7.81 21.15 -41.95
C ALA A 145 -8.86 20.97 -40.84
N ALA A 146 -8.48 20.34 -39.73
CA ALA A 146 -9.34 20.16 -38.57
C ALA A 146 -9.30 21.41 -37.66
N THR A 147 -10.26 21.50 -36.75
CA THR A 147 -10.23 22.47 -35.64
C THR A 147 -9.64 21.78 -34.42
N ILE A 148 -8.47 22.23 -33.98
CA ILE A 148 -7.83 21.70 -32.76
C ILE A 148 -8.26 22.58 -31.59
N VAL A 149 -8.76 21.93 -30.52
CA VAL A 149 -9.11 22.57 -29.27
C VAL A 149 -8.25 22.02 -28.16
N ALA A 150 -7.31 22.84 -27.68
CA ALA A 150 -6.40 22.49 -26.60
C ALA A 150 -7.01 22.88 -25.23
N TYR A 151 -6.98 21.93 -24.29
CA TYR A 151 -7.44 22.08 -22.90
C TYR A 151 -6.25 22.07 -21.94
N GLY A 152 -6.40 22.70 -20.79
CA GLY A 152 -5.32 22.78 -19.79
C GLY A 152 -5.12 21.46 -19.00
N ASP A 153 -6.12 20.58 -19.01
CA ASP A 153 -6.09 19.29 -18.29
C ASP A 153 -6.74 18.17 -19.12
N PHE A 154 -6.34 16.94 -18.88
CA PHE A 154 -6.82 15.80 -19.65
C PHE A 154 -8.28 15.41 -19.37
N PRO A 155 -8.82 15.50 -18.13
CA PRO A 155 -10.25 15.32 -17.88
C PRO A 155 -11.15 16.22 -18.75
N SER A 156 -10.73 17.46 -19.02
CA SER A 156 -11.46 18.37 -19.91
C SER A 156 -11.43 17.90 -21.36
N VAL A 157 -10.36 17.28 -21.83
CA VAL A 157 -10.28 16.67 -23.17
C VAL A 157 -11.32 15.56 -23.32
N VAL A 158 -11.39 14.64 -22.34
CA VAL A 158 -12.37 13.55 -22.33
C VAL A 158 -13.80 14.07 -22.21
N ALA A 159 -14.02 15.08 -21.37
CA ALA A 159 -15.34 15.71 -21.21
C ALA A 159 -15.83 16.37 -22.50
N ALA A 160 -14.95 16.99 -23.28
CA ALA A 160 -15.31 17.62 -24.56
C ALA A 160 -15.90 16.62 -25.55
N VAL A 161 -15.32 15.42 -25.65
CA VAL A 161 -15.86 14.33 -26.47
C VAL A 161 -17.16 13.79 -25.88
N GLY A 162 -17.21 13.57 -24.58
CA GLY A 162 -18.40 13.09 -23.87
C GLY A 162 -19.61 14.01 -24.00
N ASN A 163 -19.38 15.34 -24.04
CA ASN A 163 -20.39 16.36 -24.20
C ASN A 163 -20.74 16.67 -25.67
N GLY A 164 -19.98 16.13 -26.65
CA GLY A 164 -20.13 16.41 -28.06
C GLY A 164 -19.63 17.80 -28.47
N GLU A 165 -18.72 18.39 -27.71
CA GLU A 165 -18.02 19.63 -27.99
C GLU A 165 -16.85 19.41 -28.96
N ALA A 166 -16.30 18.21 -28.98
CA ALA A 166 -15.32 17.71 -29.93
C ALA A 166 -15.79 16.39 -30.56
N ASP A 167 -15.43 16.13 -31.82
CA ASP A 167 -15.73 14.90 -32.51
C ASP A 167 -14.81 13.76 -32.05
N TYR A 168 -13.56 14.12 -31.75
CA TYR A 168 -12.51 13.17 -31.34
C TYR A 168 -11.62 13.77 -30.23
N ALA A 169 -11.01 12.86 -29.45
CA ALA A 169 -9.92 13.21 -28.52
C ALA A 169 -8.66 12.43 -28.89
N MET A 170 -7.52 13.06 -28.72
CA MET A 170 -6.20 12.43 -28.86
C MET A 170 -5.45 12.52 -27.53
N GLY A 171 -4.69 11.48 -27.22
CA GLY A 171 -3.88 11.35 -26.01
C GLY A 171 -3.23 9.96 -25.96
N ASP A 172 -2.58 9.66 -24.86
CA ASP A 172 -1.97 8.35 -24.64
C ASP A 172 -3.02 7.23 -24.64
N SER A 173 -2.76 6.20 -25.41
CA SER A 173 -3.74 5.13 -25.62
C SER A 173 -4.18 4.41 -24.33
N PRO A 174 -3.33 4.17 -23.32
CA PRO A 174 -3.77 3.55 -22.06
C PRO A 174 -4.74 4.44 -21.27
N VAL A 175 -4.56 5.75 -21.32
CA VAL A 175 -5.42 6.73 -20.64
C VAL A 175 -6.76 6.88 -21.34
N LEU A 176 -6.73 7.03 -22.67
CA LEU A 176 -7.94 7.12 -23.47
C LEU A 176 -8.80 5.85 -23.40
N ALA A 177 -8.18 4.67 -23.31
CA ALA A 177 -8.89 3.40 -23.21
C ALA A 177 -9.76 3.29 -21.94
N LEU A 178 -9.48 4.06 -20.90
CA LEU A 178 -10.35 4.16 -19.72
C LEU A 178 -11.64 4.95 -19.98
N SER A 179 -11.65 5.76 -21.02
CA SER A 179 -12.74 6.71 -21.32
C SER A 179 -13.57 6.34 -22.54
N GLY A 180 -13.08 5.40 -23.37
CA GLY A 180 -13.80 4.98 -24.58
C GLY A 180 -13.04 3.93 -25.38
N ASP A 181 -13.70 3.39 -26.40
CA ASP A 181 -13.07 2.44 -27.33
C ASP A 181 -12.07 3.18 -28.22
N LEU A 182 -10.82 2.72 -28.23
CA LEU A 182 -9.81 3.25 -29.12
C LEU A 182 -10.19 2.95 -30.57
N MET A 183 -10.23 3.95 -31.41
CA MET A 183 -10.49 3.84 -32.84
C MET A 183 -9.23 3.47 -33.63
N THR A 184 -8.11 4.10 -33.27
CA THR A 184 -6.79 3.84 -33.85
C THR A 184 -5.71 4.24 -32.85
N THR A 185 -4.51 3.70 -33.01
CA THR A 185 -3.29 4.13 -32.33
C THR A 185 -2.23 4.52 -33.35
N PHE A 186 -1.34 5.41 -32.97
CA PHE A 186 -0.27 5.90 -33.81
C PHE A 186 0.89 6.41 -32.93
N SER A 187 2.06 6.58 -33.48
CA SER A 187 3.25 7.06 -32.75
C SER A 187 3.59 6.17 -31.55
N ASP A 188 4.77 5.58 -31.58
CA ASP A 188 5.32 4.91 -30.39
C ASP A 188 5.98 5.95 -29.52
N GLU A 189 5.71 5.90 -28.20
CA GLU A 189 6.17 6.87 -27.23
C GLU A 189 6.87 6.17 -26.08
N THR A 190 7.97 6.76 -25.60
CA THR A 190 8.69 6.27 -24.42
C THR A 190 8.61 7.30 -23.33
N PHE A 191 8.12 6.89 -22.14
CA PHE A 191 8.10 7.74 -20.96
C PHE A 191 9.39 7.59 -20.17
N GLY A 192 9.92 8.72 -19.69
CA GLY A 192 11.08 8.79 -18.82
C GLY A 192 10.83 9.77 -17.68
N LEU A 193 11.56 9.59 -16.56
CA LEU A 193 11.61 10.65 -15.56
C LEU A 193 12.50 11.78 -16.10
N ALA A 194 12.07 13.03 -15.86
CA ALA A 194 12.86 14.20 -16.23
C ALA A 194 13.53 14.82 -15.01
N VAL A 195 14.79 15.19 -15.13
CA VAL A 195 15.57 15.94 -14.13
C VAL A 195 16.13 17.22 -14.75
N ARG A 196 16.58 18.16 -13.93
CA ARG A 196 17.31 19.34 -14.41
C ARG A 196 18.63 18.94 -15.08
N GLU A 197 19.08 19.70 -16.08
CA GLU A 197 20.34 19.44 -16.80
C GLU A 197 21.59 19.44 -15.87
N ASP A 198 21.52 20.07 -14.68
CA ASP A 198 22.60 20.08 -13.71
C ASP A 198 22.48 18.98 -12.62
N SER A 199 21.54 18.06 -12.76
CA SER A 199 21.25 16.99 -11.81
C SER A 199 21.74 15.61 -12.26
N GLY A 200 22.87 15.55 -12.97
CA GLY A 200 23.39 14.31 -13.58
C GLY A 200 23.59 13.16 -12.58
N GLU A 201 24.00 13.42 -11.32
CA GLU A 201 24.12 12.37 -10.30
C GLU A 201 22.77 11.78 -9.91
N LEU A 202 21.71 12.60 -9.82
CA LEU A 202 20.34 12.11 -9.58
C LEU A 202 19.85 11.30 -10.78
N LEU A 203 20.12 11.78 -12.01
CA LEU A 203 19.82 11.05 -13.25
C LEU A 203 20.44 9.65 -13.24
N ASP A 204 21.74 9.58 -12.93
CA ASP A 204 22.48 8.32 -12.87
C ASP A 204 21.91 7.38 -11.81
N ALA A 205 21.59 7.89 -10.61
CA ALA A 205 21.00 7.10 -9.55
C ALA A 205 19.63 6.54 -9.95
N LEU A 206 18.76 7.36 -10.57
CA LEU A 206 17.45 6.93 -11.07
C LEU A 206 17.60 5.89 -12.19
N ASN A 207 18.56 6.04 -13.11
CA ASN A 207 18.81 5.07 -14.17
C ASN A 207 19.22 3.70 -13.62
N VAL A 208 20.07 3.69 -12.59
CA VAL A 208 20.49 2.45 -11.91
C VAL A 208 19.31 1.82 -11.19
N ALA A 209 18.50 2.63 -10.47
CA ALA A 209 17.31 2.15 -9.76
C ALA A 209 16.27 1.54 -10.73
N ILE A 210 15.96 2.20 -11.87
CA ILE A 210 15.08 1.63 -12.90
C ILE A 210 15.60 0.26 -13.37
N THR A 211 16.93 0.14 -13.57
CA THR A 211 17.53 -1.13 -13.98
C THR A 211 17.35 -2.19 -12.88
N ALA A 212 17.56 -1.83 -11.63
CA ALA A 212 17.43 -2.74 -10.49
C ALA A 212 16.02 -3.29 -10.32
N ILE A 213 14.99 -2.43 -10.33
CA ILE A 213 13.58 -2.87 -10.20
C ILE A 213 13.12 -3.73 -11.40
N VAL A 214 13.66 -3.49 -12.60
CA VAL A 214 13.41 -4.33 -13.79
C VAL A 214 14.09 -5.69 -13.64
N ASP A 215 15.36 -5.71 -13.25
CA ASP A 215 16.15 -6.94 -13.12
C ASP A 215 15.67 -7.82 -11.94
N SER A 216 15.12 -7.24 -10.87
CA SER A 216 14.55 -7.95 -9.73
C SER A 216 13.17 -8.55 -10.04
N GLY A 217 12.45 -8.04 -11.05
CA GLY A 217 11.07 -8.38 -11.37
C GLY A 217 10.03 -7.57 -10.59
N GLU A 218 10.44 -6.62 -9.77
CA GLU A 218 9.53 -5.71 -9.05
C GLU A 218 8.75 -4.83 -10.03
N TYR A 219 9.41 -4.35 -11.08
CA TYR A 219 8.73 -3.61 -12.14
C TYR A 219 7.61 -4.41 -12.80
N ASP A 220 7.80 -5.73 -13.05
CA ASP A 220 6.77 -6.61 -13.62
C ASP A 220 5.56 -6.74 -12.69
N ALA A 221 5.79 -6.79 -11.38
CA ALA A 221 4.71 -6.83 -10.38
C ALA A 221 3.92 -5.51 -10.33
N ILE A 222 4.60 -4.36 -10.34
CA ILE A 222 3.98 -3.03 -10.41
C ILE A 222 3.17 -2.90 -11.71
N PHE A 223 3.77 -3.25 -12.85
CA PHE A 223 3.08 -3.19 -14.15
C PHE A 223 1.82 -4.05 -14.16
N GLY A 224 1.90 -5.29 -13.68
CA GLY A 224 0.77 -6.21 -13.63
C GLY A 224 -0.36 -5.78 -12.69
N ALA A 225 -0.12 -4.86 -11.75
CA ALA A 225 -1.15 -4.29 -10.90
C ALA A 225 -2.01 -3.24 -11.62
N TRP A 226 -1.47 -2.59 -12.65
CA TRP A 226 -2.12 -1.48 -13.35
C TRP A 226 -2.54 -1.81 -14.78
N PHE A 227 -1.83 -2.71 -15.44
CA PHE A 227 -2.02 -3.01 -16.87
C PHE A 227 -2.17 -4.50 -17.13
N ASP A 228 -3.01 -4.84 -18.10
CA ASP A 228 -3.11 -6.19 -18.64
C ASP A 228 -2.02 -6.41 -19.70
N GLY A 229 -1.43 -7.60 -19.72
CA GLY A 229 -0.49 -8.00 -20.77
C GLY A 229 0.95 -8.18 -20.30
N ALA A 230 1.85 -8.37 -21.24
CA ALA A 230 3.28 -8.51 -20.95
C ALA A 230 3.97 -7.15 -20.99
N VAL A 231 4.91 -6.95 -20.08
CA VAL A 231 5.81 -5.80 -20.09
C VAL A 231 6.57 -5.76 -21.43
N VAL A 232 6.50 -4.63 -22.10
CA VAL A 232 7.32 -4.32 -23.27
C VAL A 232 8.05 -3.02 -23.00
N LEU A 233 9.24 -3.11 -22.43
CA LEU A 233 10.15 -1.97 -22.40
C LEU A 233 10.97 -2.02 -23.70
N THR A 234 10.79 -1.04 -24.57
CA THR A 234 11.71 -0.84 -25.67
C THR A 234 13.06 -0.48 -25.08
N ASP A 235 14.12 -1.08 -25.63
CA ASP A 235 15.50 -0.82 -25.19
C ASP A 235 15.94 0.58 -25.68
N ASP A 236 15.28 1.61 -25.17
CA ASP A 236 15.65 3.01 -25.35
C ASP A 236 16.71 3.38 -24.28
N ARG A 237 17.72 2.57 -24.23
CA ARG A 237 18.89 2.85 -23.41
C ARG A 237 19.75 3.81 -24.18
N ASN A 238 19.95 4.99 -23.63
CA ASN A 238 21.09 5.78 -24.04
C ASN A 238 22.34 4.92 -23.77
N ASP A 239 23.24 4.80 -24.75
CA ASP A 239 24.48 4.02 -24.63
C ASP A 239 25.38 4.49 -23.44
N ASP A 240 25.06 5.65 -22.85
CA ASP A 240 25.78 6.28 -21.74
C ASP A 240 25.04 6.12 -20.38
N THR A 241 24.05 5.22 -20.24
CA THR A 241 23.35 5.00 -18.98
C THR A 241 24.28 4.45 -17.90
N ALA A 242 24.30 5.08 -16.73
CA ALA A 242 25.10 4.63 -15.60
C ALA A 242 24.78 3.18 -15.22
N THR A 243 25.81 2.39 -14.94
CA THR A 243 25.71 0.98 -14.53
C THR A 243 25.99 0.76 -13.05
N SER A 244 26.30 1.85 -12.32
CA SER A 244 26.54 1.85 -10.88
C SER A 244 26.10 3.17 -10.28
N TYR A 245 25.65 3.14 -9.07
CA TYR A 245 25.27 4.35 -8.33
C TYR A 245 26.45 5.33 -8.23
N PRO A 246 26.24 6.62 -8.50
CA PRO A 246 27.29 7.63 -8.39
C PRO A 246 27.64 7.91 -6.92
N THR A 247 28.83 8.45 -6.67
CA THR A 247 29.15 9.00 -5.35
C THR A 247 28.58 10.42 -5.26
N PRO A 248 27.67 10.71 -4.31
CA PRO A 248 27.08 12.04 -4.18
C PRO A 248 28.14 13.11 -3.93
N SER A 249 28.13 14.19 -4.70
CA SER A 249 28.97 15.36 -4.47
C SER A 249 28.29 16.34 -3.55
N GLU A 250 29.08 17.06 -2.73
CA GLU A 250 28.55 18.10 -1.84
C GLU A 250 27.76 19.15 -2.64
N GLY A 251 26.48 19.35 -2.25
CA GLY A 251 25.58 20.33 -2.89
C GLY A 251 24.97 19.86 -4.21
N SER A 252 25.17 18.62 -4.63
CA SER A 252 24.40 18.04 -5.74
C SER A 252 22.95 17.81 -5.37
N THR A 253 22.06 17.67 -6.37
CA THR A 253 20.65 17.34 -6.13
C THR A 253 20.52 15.99 -5.42
N LEU A 254 21.32 15.00 -5.80
CA LEU A 254 21.34 13.70 -5.12
C LEU A 254 21.74 13.84 -3.64
N SER A 255 22.80 14.61 -3.33
CA SER A 255 23.20 14.87 -1.95
C SER A 255 22.07 15.52 -1.16
N ALA A 256 21.37 16.53 -1.73
CA ALA A 256 20.27 17.21 -1.08
C ALA A 256 19.07 16.28 -0.81
N VAL A 257 18.74 15.38 -1.74
CA VAL A 257 17.71 14.34 -1.56
C VAL A 257 18.09 13.40 -0.42
N LEU A 258 19.32 12.91 -0.40
CA LEU A 258 19.79 12.00 0.66
C LEU A 258 19.88 12.68 2.04
N GLU A 259 20.21 13.97 2.10
CA GLU A 259 20.27 14.74 3.34
C GLU A 259 18.87 15.10 3.87
N SER A 260 17.92 15.38 2.96
CA SER A 260 16.53 15.71 3.36
C SER A 260 15.69 14.47 3.68
N GLY A 261 16.06 13.31 3.15
CA GLY A 261 15.26 12.09 3.22
C GLY A 261 14.00 12.13 2.34
N SER A 262 14.00 12.96 1.29
CA SER A 262 12.84 13.13 0.42
C SER A 262 13.28 13.44 -1.01
N LEU A 263 12.74 12.67 -1.98
CA LEU A 263 12.78 12.98 -3.40
C LEU A 263 11.44 13.61 -3.79
N MET A 264 11.46 14.91 -4.09
CA MET A 264 10.26 15.66 -4.51
C MET A 264 9.98 15.40 -5.98
N LEU A 265 8.80 14.86 -6.32
CA LEU A 265 8.42 14.43 -7.66
C LEU A 265 7.20 15.20 -8.16
N CYS A 266 7.37 16.07 -9.16
CA CYS A 266 6.26 16.73 -9.82
C CYS A 266 5.47 15.76 -10.70
N SER A 267 4.13 15.85 -10.63
CA SER A 267 3.21 15.02 -11.40
C SER A 267 1.89 15.77 -11.68
N ASP A 268 1.33 15.59 -12.88
CA ASP A 268 -0.04 16.06 -13.22
C ASP A 268 -1.05 14.99 -12.78
N THR A 269 -1.46 15.04 -11.51
CA THR A 269 -2.25 14.02 -10.82
C THR A 269 -3.71 13.89 -11.31
N ALA A 270 -3.95 14.13 -12.59
CA ALA A 270 -5.24 13.98 -13.27
C ALA A 270 -5.15 13.05 -14.50
N TYR A 271 -4.19 12.11 -14.53
CA TYR A 271 -3.85 11.26 -15.68
C TYR A 271 -3.86 9.75 -15.37
N PRO A 272 -4.99 9.17 -14.88
CA PRO A 272 -5.05 7.75 -14.60
C PRO A 272 -4.88 6.90 -15.88
N PRO A 273 -4.24 5.71 -15.83
CA PRO A 273 -3.84 4.96 -14.64
C PRO A 273 -2.45 5.31 -14.10
N PHE A 274 -1.74 6.27 -14.73
CA PHE A 274 -0.38 6.63 -14.36
C PHE A 274 -0.36 7.39 -13.03
N GLU A 275 -1.14 8.46 -12.92
CA GLU A 275 -1.27 9.24 -11.69
C GLU A 275 -2.67 9.83 -11.50
N SER A 276 -3.15 9.80 -10.28
CA SER A 276 -4.43 10.42 -9.87
C SER A 276 -4.43 10.66 -8.35
N LEU A 277 -5.39 11.43 -7.87
CA LEU A 277 -5.62 11.57 -6.44
C LEU A 277 -6.73 10.60 -5.99
N ASP A 278 -6.51 9.94 -4.86
CA ASP A 278 -7.55 9.14 -4.20
C ASP A 278 -8.57 10.04 -3.47
N GLU A 279 -9.57 9.43 -2.79
CA GLU A 279 -10.62 10.15 -2.06
C GLU A 279 -10.07 10.98 -0.88
N ASP A 280 -8.89 10.65 -0.38
CA ASP A 280 -8.21 11.33 0.73
C ASP A 280 -7.22 12.40 0.23
N GLY A 281 -7.02 12.51 -1.09
CA GLY A 281 -6.13 13.46 -1.75
C GLY A 281 -4.69 13.00 -1.87
N ASN A 282 -4.40 11.71 -1.66
CA ASN A 282 -3.07 11.14 -1.86
C ASN A 282 -2.88 10.78 -3.34
N ALA A 283 -1.67 10.95 -3.85
CA ALA A 283 -1.32 10.50 -5.18
C ALA A 283 -1.28 8.96 -5.24
N VAL A 284 -1.89 8.40 -6.27
CA VAL A 284 -1.93 6.96 -6.56
C VAL A 284 -1.83 6.74 -8.04
N GLY A 285 -1.22 5.64 -8.47
CA GLY A 285 -1.09 5.32 -9.88
C GLY A 285 0.18 4.51 -10.16
N PHE A 286 0.33 4.11 -11.41
CA PHE A 286 1.50 3.36 -11.85
C PHE A 286 2.80 4.15 -11.61
N ASP A 287 2.81 5.44 -11.98
CA ASP A 287 3.97 6.32 -11.81
C ASP A 287 4.34 6.50 -10.33
N VAL A 288 3.33 6.54 -9.44
CA VAL A 288 3.55 6.64 -8.00
C VAL A 288 4.18 5.37 -7.45
N ASP A 289 3.70 4.19 -7.89
CA ASP A 289 4.26 2.91 -7.45
C ASP A 289 5.69 2.72 -7.99
N VAL A 290 5.96 3.12 -9.25
CA VAL A 290 7.33 3.14 -9.81
C VAL A 290 8.21 4.10 -9.01
N ALA A 291 7.75 5.32 -8.72
CA ALA A 291 8.51 6.30 -7.94
C ALA A 291 8.92 5.76 -6.57
N ASN A 292 7.99 5.12 -5.84
CA ASN A 292 8.29 4.50 -4.56
C ASN A 292 9.37 3.42 -4.68
N ALA A 293 9.24 2.50 -5.66
CA ALA A 293 10.23 1.46 -5.88
C ALA A 293 11.63 2.02 -6.22
N LEU A 294 11.70 3.11 -7.02
CA LEU A 294 12.98 3.75 -7.34
C LEU A 294 13.64 4.37 -6.12
N VAL A 295 12.85 5.01 -5.27
CA VAL A 295 13.35 5.64 -4.04
C VAL A 295 13.79 4.59 -3.04
N ASP A 296 13.06 3.48 -2.90
CA ASP A 296 13.45 2.35 -2.06
C ASP A 296 14.80 1.76 -2.49
N GLU A 297 15.05 1.60 -3.79
CA GLU A 297 16.35 1.15 -4.32
C GLU A 297 17.48 2.16 -4.04
N ILE A 298 17.22 3.46 -4.19
CA ILE A 298 18.19 4.53 -3.88
C ILE A 298 18.52 4.53 -2.38
N ALA A 299 17.49 4.46 -1.52
CA ALA A 299 17.64 4.39 -0.08
C ALA A 299 18.45 3.15 0.35
N ALA A 300 18.11 1.98 -0.20
CA ALA A 300 18.83 0.74 0.07
C ALA A 300 20.32 0.83 -0.26
N HIS A 301 20.69 1.56 -1.32
CA HIS A 301 22.08 1.73 -1.70
C HIS A 301 22.85 2.71 -0.81
N TYR A 302 22.27 3.90 -0.53
CA TYR A 302 23.02 4.99 0.09
C TYR A 302 22.90 5.03 1.61
N MET A 303 21.78 4.58 2.18
CA MET A 303 21.52 4.67 3.63
C MET A 303 22.05 3.47 4.41
N GLY A 304 22.51 2.41 3.73
CA GLY A 304 23.00 1.18 4.37
C GLY A 304 21.87 0.38 5.06
N ASN A 305 22.03 -0.94 5.02
CA ASN A 305 21.04 -1.96 5.41
C ASN A 305 20.61 -1.94 6.89
N ASP A 306 20.06 -0.86 7.41
CA ASP A 306 19.40 -0.88 8.72
C ASP A 306 17.85 -0.84 8.60
N ASN A 307 17.31 -0.64 7.40
CA ASN A 307 15.92 -0.93 7.10
C ASN A 307 15.86 -2.22 6.28
N PRO A 308 15.15 -3.26 6.69
CA PRO A 308 15.00 -4.45 5.87
C PRO A 308 14.07 -4.15 4.68
N VAL A 309 14.65 -3.53 3.65
CA VAL A 309 14.10 -3.69 2.31
C VAL A 309 14.22 -5.18 1.99
N PHE A 310 13.14 -5.81 1.64
CA PHE A 310 13.11 -7.21 1.24
C PHE A 310 13.97 -7.40 0.00
N VAL A 311 15.28 -7.64 0.19
CA VAL A 311 16.18 -8.04 -0.88
C VAL A 311 16.14 -9.56 -0.97
N ALA A 312 15.52 -10.09 -1.99
CA ALA A 312 15.63 -11.50 -2.34
C ALA A 312 17.06 -11.79 -2.85
N PRO A 313 17.63 -13.00 -2.63
CA PRO A 313 17.01 -14.11 -1.95
C PRO A 313 17.63 -14.38 -0.58
N VAL A 314 16.87 -14.32 0.46
CA VAL A 314 17.24 -14.99 1.69
C VAL A 314 17.31 -16.49 1.38
N SER A 315 18.47 -17.10 1.49
CA SER A 315 18.66 -18.54 1.25
C SER A 315 17.87 -19.40 2.24
N GLU A 316 17.31 -18.80 3.28
CA GLU A 316 16.44 -19.44 4.26
C GLU A 316 15.11 -18.67 4.34
N SER A 317 13.97 -19.39 4.29
CA SER A 317 12.64 -18.78 4.43
C SER A 317 12.46 -18.19 5.83
N MET A 318 11.91 -16.97 5.92
CA MET A 318 11.47 -16.39 7.19
C MET A 318 10.16 -17.05 7.62
N LYS A 319 10.13 -17.57 8.84
CA LYS A 319 8.96 -18.28 9.36
C LYS A 319 8.07 -17.33 10.15
N ILE A 320 6.81 -17.25 9.73
CA ILE A 320 5.76 -16.57 10.48
C ILE A 320 4.95 -17.62 11.22
N GLY A 321 4.88 -17.50 12.53
CA GLY A 321 4.09 -18.40 13.37
C GLY A 321 2.61 -18.04 13.33
N MET A 322 1.74 -19.04 13.45
CA MET A 322 0.30 -18.84 13.67
C MET A 322 -0.19 -19.70 14.83
N LEU A 323 -0.73 -19.07 15.86
CA LEU A 323 -1.47 -19.75 16.92
C LEU A 323 -2.94 -19.86 16.54
N ASN A 324 -3.30 -21.00 15.94
CA ASN A 324 -4.63 -21.28 15.41
C ASN A 324 -5.42 -22.18 16.39
N PRO A 325 -6.72 -21.93 16.64
CA PRO A 325 -7.54 -22.77 17.53
C PRO A 325 -7.98 -24.07 16.81
N MET A 326 -7.00 -24.96 16.49
CA MET A 326 -7.28 -26.20 15.77
C MET A 326 -8.10 -27.19 16.59
N THR A 327 -8.01 -27.08 17.91
CA THR A 327 -8.86 -27.80 18.88
C THR A 327 -9.57 -26.80 19.82
N GLY A 328 -10.49 -27.30 20.64
CA GLY A 328 -11.22 -26.47 21.61
C GLY A 328 -12.53 -25.89 21.07
N PRO A 329 -13.17 -24.95 21.81
CA PRO A 329 -14.55 -24.54 21.59
C PRO A 329 -14.81 -23.82 20.28
N ILE A 330 -13.80 -23.22 19.68
CA ILE A 330 -13.90 -22.49 18.40
C ILE A 330 -13.15 -23.15 17.24
N ALA A 331 -12.82 -24.44 17.35
CA ALA A 331 -12.05 -25.17 16.33
C ALA A 331 -12.71 -25.13 14.92
N VAL A 332 -14.01 -24.94 14.84
CA VAL A 332 -14.72 -24.79 13.57
C VAL A 332 -14.23 -23.60 12.72
N TYR A 333 -13.60 -22.61 13.35
CA TYR A 333 -13.05 -21.41 12.66
C TYR A 333 -11.57 -21.60 12.26
N ALA A 334 -10.88 -22.64 12.70
CA ALA A 334 -9.49 -22.83 12.37
C ALA A 334 -9.22 -22.96 10.85
N PRO A 335 -9.99 -23.74 10.06
CA PRO A 335 -9.72 -23.84 8.62
C PRO A 335 -9.81 -22.49 7.86
N PRO A 336 -10.83 -21.64 8.03
CA PRO A 336 -10.83 -20.32 7.38
C PRO A 336 -9.71 -19.39 7.87
N PHE A 337 -9.25 -19.52 9.13
CA PHE A 337 -8.11 -18.75 9.62
C PHE A 337 -6.81 -19.17 8.94
N THR A 338 -6.56 -20.49 8.79
CA THR A 338 -5.44 -21.03 8.01
C THR A 338 -5.42 -20.48 6.59
N VAL A 339 -6.58 -20.51 5.91
CA VAL A 339 -6.68 -20.00 4.54
C VAL A 339 -6.33 -18.52 4.47
N ALA A 340 -6.85 -17.70 5.39
CA ALA A 340 -6.54 -16.27 5.42
C ALA A 340 -5.07 -15.99 5.70
N ALA A 341 -4.44 -16.75 6.60
CA ALA A 341 -3.01 -16.63 6.88
C ALA A 341 -2.16 -17.05 5.68
N GLN A 342 -2.53 -18.14 4.99
CA GLN A 342 -1.81 -18.59 3.80
C GLN A 342 -1.93 -17.57 2.66
N MET A 343 -3.10 -16.98 2.45
CA MET A 343 -3.27 -15.89 1.47
C MET A 343 -2.33 -14.72 1.77
N ALA A 344 -2.21 -14.31 3.02
CA ALA A 344 -1.29 -13.23 3.40
C ALA A 344 0.19 -13.60 3.14
N ILE A 345 0.58 -14.85 3.39
CA ILE A 345 1.92 -15.36 3.06
C ILE A 345 2.13 -15.41 1.54
N ASP A 346 1.13 -15.87 0.80
CA ASP A 346 1.19 -15.94 -0.67
C ASP A 346 1.32 -14.51 -1.27
N ASP A 347 0.57 -13.54 -0.73
CA ASP A 347 0.66 -12.14 -1.14
C ASP A 347 2.05 -11.55 -0.84
N LEU A 348 2.60 -11.80 0.36
CA LEU A 348 3.95 -11.38 0.72
C LEU A 348 5.02 -12.02 -0.19
N ASN A 349 4.86 -13.30 -0.54
CA ASN A 349 5.79 -13.99 -1.42
C ASN A 349 5.64 -13.52 -2.88
N ALA A 350 4.46 -13.13 -3.31
CA ALA A 350 4.23 -12.52 -4.62
C ALA A 350 4.90 -11.13 -4.75
N MET A 351 5.08 -10.43 -3.62
CA MET A 351 5.81 -9.16 -3.54
C MET A 351 7.34 -9.35 -3.40
N GLY A 352 7.87 -10.56 -3.62
CA GLY A 352 9.30 -10.86 -3.57
C GLY A 352 9.80 -11.39 -2.22
N GLY A 353 8.93 -11.58 -1.23
CA GLY A 353 9.29 -12.19 0.06
C GLY A 353 9.57 -13.69 -0.06
N ASN A 354 10.23 -14.25 0.95
CA ASN A 354 10.43 -15.70 1.12
C ASN A 354 9.94 -16.10 2.51
N PHE A 355 8.61 -16.17 2.68
CA PHE A 355 7.95 -16.47 3.94
C PHE A 355 7.36 -17.88 3.96
N GLU A 356 7.39 -18.50 5.12
CA GLU A 356 6.77 -19.80 5.40
C GLU A 356 5.82 -19.67 6.60
N LEU A 357 4.58 -20.16 6.47
CA LEU A 357 3.63 -20.22 7.56
C LEU A 357 3.91 -21.46 8.42
N VAL A 358 4.08 -21.27 9.73
CA VAL A 358 4.21 -22.34 10.71
C VAL A 358 3.03 -22.28 11.67
N GLU A 359 2.11 -23.25 11.57
CA GLU A 359 0.92 -23.30 12.42
C GLU A 359 1.15 -24.15 13.66
N ALA A 360 0.57 -23.72 14.80
CA ALA A 360 0.50 -24.46 16.03
C ALA A 360 -0.88 -24.32 16.69
N ASP A 361 -1.37 -25.39 17.33
CA ASP A 361 -2.68 -25.41 17.97
C ASP A 361 -2.67 -24.62 19.28
N SER A 362 -3.46 -23.57 19.36
CA SER A 362 -3.67 -22.80 20.59
C SER A 362 -4.65 -23.46 21.56
N GLY A 363 -5.45 -24.44 21.09
CA GLY A 363 -6.49 -25.11 21.87
C GLY A 363 -7.55 -24.20 22.48
N CYS A 364 -7.47 -22.88 22.20
CA CYS A 364 -8.23 -21.85 22.92
C CYS A 364 -7.96 -21.86 24.46
N ASP A 365 -6.81 -22.40 24.88
CA ASP A 365 -6.39 -22.59 26.29
C ASP A 365 -4.99 -22.02 26.50
N GLY A 366 -4.79 -21.33 27.63
CA GLY A 366 -3.52 -20.66 27.92
C GLY A 366 -2.34 -21.61 28.08
N THR A 367 -2.54 -22.81 28.61
CA THR A 367 -1.46 -23.81 28.82
C THR A 367 -1.08 -24.48 27.49
N VAL A 368 -2.10 -24.81 26.68
CA VAL A 368 -1.88 -25.37 25.33
C VAL A 368 -1.17 -24.35 24.46
N ALA A 369 -1.64 -23.10 24.46
CA ALA A 369 -1.04 -22.01 23.69
C ALA A 369 0.39 -21.69 24.13
N ALA A 370 0.71 -21.73 25.41
CA ALA A 370 2.08 -21.56 25.89
C ALA A 370 3.02 -22.66 25.36
N THR A 371 2.54 -23.90 25.31
CA THR A 371 3.30 -25.04 24.74
C THR A 371 3.48 -24.86 23.22
N ALA A 372 2.44 -24.45 22.53
CA ALA A 372 2.46 -24.18 21.09
C ALA A 372 3.38 -23.00 20.76
N ALA A 373 3.36 -21.94 21.56
CA ALA A 373 4.25 -20.79 21.44
C ALA A 373 5.73 -21.20 21.57
N GLN A 374 6.05 -22.09 22.52
CA GLN A 374 7.42 -22.59 22.63
C GLN A 374 7.85 -23.37 21.38
N ALA A 375 6.96 -24.17 20.81
CA ALA A 375 7.27 -24.90 19.57
C ALA A 375 7.50 -23.94 18.38
N LEU A 376 6.77 -22.84 18.32
CA LEU A 376 6.98 -21.79 17.30
C LEU A 376 8.33 -21.09 17.50
N VAL A 377 8.69 -20.74 18.73
CA VAL A 377 10.00 -20.17 19.07
C VAL A 377 11.12 -21.14 18.68
N ASP A 378 10.98 -22.42 19.02
CA ASP A 378 11.96 -23.48 18.68
C ASP A 378 12.05 -23.70 17.15
N ALA A 379 10.97 -23.40 16.40
CA ALA A 379 10.97 -23.44 14.94
C ALA A 379 11.65 -22.22 14.30
N GLY A 380 11.99 -21.19 15.10
CA GLY A 380 12.66 -19.98 14.64
C GLY A 380 11.73 -19.00 13.93
N VAL A 381 10.47 -18.86 14.38
CA VAL A 381 9.57 -17.86 13.82
C VAL A 381 9.98 -16.45 14.25
N VAL A 382 9.85 -15.49 13.34
CA VAL A 382 10.21 -14.07 13.58
C VAL A 382 9.08 -13.26 14.22
N GLY A 383 7.84 -13.75 14.15
CA GLY A 383 6.65 -13.17 14.75
C GLY A 383 5.50 -14.17 14.75
N VAL A 384 4.46 -13.93 15.55
CA VAL A 384 3.32 -14.83 15.70
C VAL A 384 1.99 -14.11 15.52
N ALA A 385 1.18 -14.57 14.56
CA ALA A 385 -0.21 -14.21 14.40
C ALA A 385 -1.07 -15.07 15.34
N GLY A 386 -1.86 -14.44 16.21
CA GLY A 386 -2.73 -15.15 17.16
C GLY A 386 -2.36 -14.88 18.62
N ALA A 387 -3.04 -15.56 19.54
CA ALA A 387 -4.12 -16.51 19.32
C ALA A 387 -5.48 -15.81 19.14
N ALA A 388 -6.50 -16.58 18.78
CA ALA A 388 -7.87 -16.07 18.67
C ALA A 388 -8.51 -15.84 20.05
N CYS A 389 -8.25 -16.72 21.00
CA CYS A 389 -8.85 -16.69 22.34
C CYS A 389 -7.99 -15.88 23.31
N SER A 390 -8.60 -15.01 24.12
CA SER A 390 -7.88 -14.12 25.05
C SER A 390 -6.98 -14.90 26.02
N GLY A 391 -7.46 -15.96 26.66
CA GLY A 391 -6.65 -16.78 27.56
C GLY A 391 -5.50 -17.48 26.86
N ALA A 392 -5.69 -17.93 25.61
CA ALA A 392 -4.62 -18.49 24.79
C ALA A 392 -3.55 -17.43 24.47
N SER A 393 -3.94 -16.22 24.11
CA SER A 393 -3.01 -15.12 23.90
C SER A 393 -2.23 -14.75 25.15
N MET A 394 -2.87 -14.69 26.31
CA MET A 394 -2.22 -14.43 27.59
C MET A 394 -1.18 -15.50 27.93
N GLY A 395 -1.53 -16.79 27.74
CA GLY A 395 -0.62 -17.90 27.98
C GLY A 395 0.58 -17.92 27.03
N ALA A 396 0.34 -17.67 25.75
CA ALA A 396 1.39 -17.63 24.74
C ALA A 396 2.35 -16.45 24.93
N ASN A 397 1.84 -15.28 25.31
CA ASN A 397 2.65 -14.06 25.43
C ASN A 397 3.83 -14.23 26.40
N ALA A 398 3.61 -14.92 27.54
CA ALA A 398 4.68 -15.14 28.50
C ALA A 398 5.90 -15.87 27.91
N VAL A 399 5.68 -16.72 26.90
CA VAL A 399 6.75 -17.46 26.19
C VAL A 399 7.33 -16.62 25.08
N LEU A 400 6.47 -16.01 24.25
CA LEU A 400 6.87 -15.26 23.07
C LEU A 400 7.68 -14.00 23.46
N SER A 401 7.21 -13.22 24.43
CA SER A 401 7.93 -12.03 24.89
C SER A 401 9.27 -12.35 25.54
N ALA A 402 9.37 -13.47 26.27
CA ALA A 402 10.64 -13.93 26.82
C ALA A 402 11.67 -14.33 25.74
N ALA A 403 11.19 -14.68 24.54
CA ALA A 403 12.01 -14.99 23.37
C ALA A 403 12.24 -13.76 22.45
N GLY A 404 11.69 -12.58 22.78
CA GLY A 404 11.73 -11.39 21.93
C GLY A 404 10.87 -11.51 20.67
N THR A 405 9.85 -12.39 20.67
CA THR A 405 8.97 -12.65 19.53
C THR A 405 7.68 -11.86 19.69
N VAL A 406 7.38 -11.00 18.73
CA VAL A 406 6.16 -10.18 18.72
C VAL A 406 4.92 -11.06 18.52
N GLN A 407 3.85 -10.76 19.24
CA GLN A 407 2.56 -11.43 19.15
C GLN A 407 1.47 -10.44 18.68
N VAL A 408 0.79 -10.75 17.58
CA VAL A 408 -0.32 -9.96 17.05
C VAL A 408 -1.59 -10.80 16.99
N SER A 409 -2.55 -10.54 17.88
CA SER A 409 -3.82 -11.27 17.88
C SER A 409 -4.82 -10.68 16.90
N TYR A 410 -5.47 -11.56 16.15
CA TYR A 410 -6.54 -11.21 15.21
C TYR A 410 -7.95 -11.23 15.84
N ALA A 411 -8.10 -11.69 17.11
CA ALA A 411 -9.44 -11.82 17.71
C ALA A 411 -9.50 -11.64 19.25
N SER A 412 -8.39 -11.59 19.98
CA SER A 412 -8.38 -11.50 21.44
C SER A 412 -8.77 -10.09 21.93
N THR A 413 -9.88 -9.99 22.63
CA THR A 413 -10.50 -8.69 23.00
C THR A 413 -10.39 -8.35 24.49
N ASN A 414 -9.96 -9.27 25.36
CA ASN A 414 -9.91 -9.03 26.82
C ASN A 414 -9.18 -7.72 27.15
N PRO A 415 -9.78 -6.83 27.99
CA PRO A 415 -9.15 -5.54 28.35
C PRO A 415 -7.78 -5.65 29.01
N GLY A 416 -7.51 -6.71 29.77
CA GLY A 416 -6.25 -6.96 30.43
C GLY A 416 -5.05 -7.04 29.48
N LEU A 417 -5.26 -7.50 28.23
CA LEU A 417 -4.24 -7.55 27.19
C LEU A 417 -3.73 -6.16 26.72
N SER A 418 -4.35 -5.07 27.16
CA SER A 418 -3.87 -3.71 26.90
C SER A 418 -2.83 -3.24 27.92
N ASP A 419 -2.55 -4.02 28.94
CA ASP A 419 -1.49 -3.73 29.91
C ASP A 419 -0.14 -4.23 29.38
N SER A 420 0.64 -3.34 28.79
CA SER A 420 1.95 -3.67 28.21
C SER A 420 3.02 -4.09 29.25
N ALA A 421 2.78 -3.81 30.52
CA ALA A 421 3.67 -4.30 31.60
C ALA A 421 3.39 -5.77 31.95
N ALA A 422 2.12 -6.20 31.80
CA ALA A 422 1.71 -7.59 32.01
C ALA A 422 1.90 -8.45 30.74
N TYR A 423 1.70 -7.84 29.57
CA TYR A 423 1.78 -8.51 28.27
C TYR A 423 2.67 -7.71 27.31
N PRO A 424 3.99 -7.72 27.50
CA PRO A 424 4.93 -7.05 26.60
C PRO A 424 4.89 -7.68 25.21
N ASP A 425 5.18 -6.89 24.19
CA ASP A 425 5.22 -7.30 22.79
C ASP A 425 3.91 -7.93 22.26
N PHE A 426 2.78 -7.64 22.94
CA PHE A 426 1.45 -8.04 22.52
C PHE A 426 0.71 -6.89 21.82
N TYR A 427 0.20 -7.20 20.64
CA TYR A 427 -0.63 -6.29 19.83
C TYR A 427 -1.90 -6.99 19.36
N ARG A 428 -2.91 -6.24 18.93
CA ARG A 428 -4.13 -6.77 18.36
C ARG A 428 -4.74 -5.84 17.32
N VAL A 429 -5.36 -6.44 16.31
CA VAL A 429 -6.05 -5.72 15.22
C VAL A 429 -7.56 -5.54 15.48
N VAL A 430 -8.04 -5.96 16.66
CA VAL A 430 -9.44 -5.86 17.07
C VAL A 430 -9.58 -4.92 18.28
N PRO A 431 -10.73 -4.23 18.42
CA PRO A 431 -10.99 -3.37 19.57
C PRO A 431 -10.99 -4.17 20.89
N SER A 432 -10.63 -3.50 21.99
CA SER A 432 -10.75 -4.04 23.33
C SER A 432 -12.23 -4.11 23.80
N ASP A 433 -12.56 -5.10 24.60
CA ASP A 433 -13.86 -5.20 25.28
C ASP A 433 -14.12 -4.01 26.23
N ALA A 434 -13.09 -3.26 26.60
CA ALA A 434 -13.25 -1.97 27.29
C ALA A 434 -14.09 -0.96 26.48
N ILE A 435 -14.20 -1.14 25.15
CA ILE A 435 -15.10 -0.36 24.28
C ILE A 435 -16.44 -1.10 24.09
N GLN A 436 -16.39 -2.42 23.91
CA GLN A 436 -17.58 -3.23 23.66
C GLN A 436 -18.51 -3.28 24.85
N GLY A 437 -18.00 -3.44 26.06
CA GLY A 437 -18.80 -3.47 27.30
C GLY A 437 -19.68 -2.23 27.49
N PRO A 438 -19.12 -1.00 27.47
CA PRO A 438 -19.91 0.23 27.51
C PRO A 438 -20.93 0.37 26.38
N ALA A 439 -20.57 -0.04 25.15
CA ALA A 439 -21.50 -0.03 24.02
C ALA A 439 -22.69 -0.95 24.24
N MET A 440 -22.45 -2.16 24.76
CA MET A 440 -23.50 -3.09 25.13
C MET A 440 -24.40 -2.52 26.26
N ALA A 441 -23.83 -1.92 27.30
CA ALA A 441 -24.56 -1.27 28.37
C ALA A 441 -25.47 -0.15 27.83
N ALA A 442 -24.97 0.67 26.92
CA ALA A 442 -25.79 1.70 26.26
C ALA A 442 -26.94 1.10 25.43
N MET A 443 -26.70 0.01 24.71
CA MET A 443 -27.74 -0.68 23.92
C MET A 443 -28.84 -1.27 24.84
N VAL A 444 -28.46 -1.90 25.95
CA VAL A 444 -29.38 -2.48 26.94
C VAL A 444 -30.21 -1.37 27.63
N THR A 445 -29.59 -0.22 27.92
CA THR A 445 -30.28 0.98 28.42
C THR A 445 -31.30 1.49 27.40
N ALA A 446 -30.91 1.61 26.15
CA ALA A 446 -31.81 2.08 25.08
C ALA A 446 -32.98 1.10 24.83
N ALA A 447 -32.80 -0.18 25.13
CA ALA A 447 -33.86 -1.19 25.10
C ALA A 447 -34.81 -1.11 26.31
N GLY A 448 -34.57 -0.21 27.28
CA GLY A 448 -35.44 0.04 28.43
C GLY A 448 -35.21 -0.91 29.61
N ALA A 449 -34.13 -1.68 29.62
CA ALA A 449 -33.79 -2.50 30.79
C ALA A 449 -33.30 -1.63 31.95
N SER A 450 -33.65 -2.01 33.16
CA SER A 450 -33.28 -1.30 34.39
C SER A 450 -32.47 -2.16 35.37
N ASN A 451 -32.54 -3.48 35.24
CA ASN A 451 -31.88 -4.42 36.14
C ASN A 451 -31.57 -5.75 35.39
N PRO A 452 -30.64 -5.74 34.42
CA PRO A 452 -30.33 -6.91 33.63
C PRO A 452 -29.63 -7.97 34.47
N ALA A 453 -29.81 -9.24 34.12
CA ALA A 453 -28.96 -10.34 34.54
C ALA A 453 -27.83 -10.53 33.50
N LEU A 454 -26.63 -10.77 33.98
CA LEU A 454 -25.46 -10.99 33.14
C LEU A 454 -24.99 -12.44 33.28
N LEU A 455 -25.04 -13.17 32.16
CA LEU A 455 -24.56 -14.55 32.06
C LEU A 455 -23.35 -14.59 31.14
N HIS A 456 -22.21 -15.16 31.60
CA HIS A 456 -20.96 -15.15 30.85
C HIS A 456 -20.19 -16.46 30.99
N MET A 457 -19.36 -16.79 30.01
CA MET A 457 -18.36 -17.84 30.15
C MET A 457 -17.33 -17.47 31.21
N THR A 458 -16.83 -18.46 31.96
CA THR A 458 -15.83 -18.25 33.04
C THR A 458 -14.39 -18.20 32.54
N ASN A 459 -14.15 -18.30 31.21
CA ASN A 459 -12.84 -18.10 30.61
C ASN A 459 -12.45 -16.62 30.58
N ASP A 460 -11.19 -16.32 30.24
CA ASP A 460 -10.63 -14.96 30.22
C ASP A 460 -11.40 -13.99 29.30
N TYR A 461 -11.88 -14.49 28.13
CA TYR A 461 -12.72 -13.68 27.23
C TYR A 461 -14.04 -13.31 27.88
N GLY A 462 -14.82 -14.31 28.27
CA GLY A 462 -16.17 -14.09 28.82
C GLY A 462 -16.16 -13.27 30.10
N SER A 463 -15.19 -13.51 30.99
CA SER A 463 -15.01 -12.75 32.23
C SER A 463 -14.62 -11.29 31.95
N GLY A 464 -13.68 -11.04 31.03
CA GLY A 464 -13.21 -9.71 30.69
C GLY A 464 -14.32 -8.84 30.07
N LEU A 465 -15.11 -9.38 29.14
CA LEU A 465 -16.25 -8.69 28.55
C LEU A 465 -17.36 -8.42 29.58
N ALA A 466 -17.64 -9.42 30.44
CA ALA A 466 -18.64 -9.28 31.49
C ALA A 466 -18.26 -8.23 32.53
N ASP A 467 -16.97 -8.13 32.89
CA ASP A 467 -16.47 -7.10 33.78
C ASP A 467 -16.58 -5.72 33.12
N ALA A 468 -16.19 -5.55 31.88
CA ALA A 468 -16.30 -4.30 31.13
C ALA A 468 -17.76 -3.83 30.99
N PHE A 469 -18.70 -4.74 30.80
CA PHE A 469 -20.13 -4.43 30.81
C PHE A 469 -20.59 -4.01 32.21
N ALA A 470 -20.26 -4.80 33.25
CA ALA A 470 -20.66 -4.55 34.62
C ALA A 470 -20.14 -3.21 35.17
N ASP A 471 -18.92 -2.86 34.84
CA ASP A 471 -18.29 -1.59 35.19
C ASP A 471 -19.03 -0.41 34.53
N ALA A 472 -19.40 -0.53 33.29
CA ALA A 472 -20.13 0.51 32.54
C ALA A 472 -21.59 0.65 32.99
N TRP A 473 -22.26 -0.48 33.31
CA TRP A 473 -23.65 -0.50 33.79
C TRP A 473 -23.77 -0.04 35.24
N GLY A 474 -22.78 -0.32 36.05
CA GLY A 474 -22.76 -0.22 37.49
C GLY A 474 -23.15 -1.56 38.13
N THR A 475 -22.15 -2.23 38.69
CA THR A 475 -22.28 -3.60 39.27
C THR A 475 -23.47 -3.75 40.21
N ASP A 476 -23.75 -2.72 41.03
CA ASP A 476 -24.86 -2.71 41.97
C ASP A 476 -26.26 -2.64 41.33
N ASN A 477 -26.31 -2.34 40.02
CA ASN A 477 -27.54 -2.25 39.24
C ASN A 477 -27.84 -3.53 38.45
N LEU A 478 -26.99 -4.55 38.56
CA LEU A 478 -27.25 -5.86 37.98
C LEU A 478 -28.15 -6.69 38.87
N CYS A 479 -29.11 -7.42 38.28
CA CYS A 479 -29.90 -8.42 39.00
C CYS A 479 -28.95 -9.52 39.53
N THR A 480 -28.11 -10.02 38.67
CA THR A 480 -27.07 -11.01 39.00
C THR A 480 -25.98 -11.04 37.95
N LYS A 481 -24.80 -11.54 38.29
CA LYS A 481 -23.72 -11.87 37.37
C LYS A 481 -23.30 -13.33 37.62
N ILE A 482 -23.55 -14.20 36.65
CA ILE A 482 -23.33 -15.64 36.77
C ILE A 482 -22.40 -16.12 35.66
N GLY A 483 -21.33 -16.83 36.07
CA GLY A 483 -20.42 -17.51 35.14
C GLY A 483 -20.85 -18.96 34.90
N TYR A 484 -20.63 -19.43 33.65
CA TYR A 484 -20.82 -20.82 33.27
C TYR A 484 -19.55 -21.37 32.57
N ALA A 485 -19.39 -22.69 32.61
CA ALA A 485 -18.24 -23.34 31.96
C ALA A 485 -18.40 -23.39 30.44
N ASP A 486 -17.29 -23.37 29.71
CA ASP A 486 -17.27 -23.30 28.23
C ASP A 486 -17.96 -24.50 27.55
N ASP A 487 -18.00 -25.65 28.21
CA ASP A 487 -18.60 -26.89 27.72
C ASP A 487 -20.04 -27.13 28.27
N GLN A 488 -20.57 -26.16 29.02
CA GLN A 488 -21.91 -26.29 29.62
C GLN A 488 -23.00 -26.22 28.54
N THR A 489 -23.92 -27.18 28.60
CA THR A 489 -25.03 -27.32 27.63
C THR A 489 -26.42 -27.17 28.27
N ASP A 490 -26.52 -27.16 29.62
CA ASP A 490 -27.73 -26.93 30.37
C ASP A 490 -27.59 -25.73 31.30
N PHE A 491 -28.42 -24.74 31.10
CA PHE A 491 -28.42 -23.47 31.82
C PHE A 491 -29.65 -23.29 32.75
N ALA A 492 -30.32 -24.39 33.10
CA ALA A 492 -31.53 -24.32 33.93
C ALA A 492 -31.26 -23.81 35.34
N ALA A 493 -30.06 -24.03 35.88
CA ALA A 493 -29.64 -23.53 37.19
C ALA A 493 -29.41 -22.01 37.17
N GLU A 494 -28.69 -21.54 36.16
CA GLU A 494 -28.33 -20.12 35.96
C GLU A 494 -29.59 -19.29 35.64
N ALA A 495 -30.54 -19.86 34.91
CA ALA A 495 -31.83 -19.21 34.61
C ALA A 495 -32.76 -19.08 35.82
N GLN A 496 -32.52 -19.80 36.90
CA GLN A 496 -33.30 -19.76 38.15
C GLN A 496 -32.67 -18.88 39.24
N ALA A 497 -31.40 -18.57 39.11
CA ALA A 497 -30.65 -17.74 40.03
C ALA A 497 -30.88 -16.24 39.76
#